data_5a7f6175231a8491b546f40bad05ded0
#
_entry.id   5a7f6175231a8491b546f40bad05ded0
#
_cell.length_a   1.000
_cell.length_b   1.000
_cell.length_c   1.000
_cell.angle_alpha   90.00
_cell.angle_beta   90.00
_cell.angle_gamma   90.00
#
_symmetry.space_group_name_H-M   'P 1'
#
loop_
_entity.id
_entity.type
_entity.pdbx_description
1 polymer ?
#
loop_
_entity_poly.entity_id
_entity_poly.type
_entity_poly.pdbx_seq_one_letter_code
_entity_poly.pdbx_strand_id
1 'polypeptide(L)'
;MAVSGSGGAPGRTTLSDINVTPMVDVMLVLLVIFMVTAPLIQQGVKVNLPDARAAPVEASEQKLIVSVDARQRVFLGEAEVPLASLEDMLKANAKAQQDKEVYLHADRSLPYGMVVQVMAAAQRAGITNVGMVTDSTPARAEGMR
;
A
#
# COMPACT_ATOMS: atom_id res chain seq x y z
N MET A 1 75.56 -38.85 38.81
CA MET A 1 75.44 -37.75 37.86
C MET A 1 74.07 -37.77 37.30
N ALA A 2 73.18 -36.96 37.83
CA ALA A 2 71.80 -36.88 37.39
C ALA A 2 71.66 -35.88 36.24
N VAL A 3 71.14 -36.29 35.10
CA VAL A 3 70.76 -35.41 34.03
C VAL A 3 69.27 -35.19 34.07
N SER A 4 68.86 -34.01 34.48
CA SER A 4 67.49 -33.59 34.45
C SER A 4 67.07 -33.32 33.02
N GLY A 5 66.29 -34.21 32.46
CA GLY A 5 65.54 -33.95 31.21
C GLY A 5 64.32 -33.12 31.51
N SER A 6 64.40 -31.85 31.24
CA SER A 6 63.24 -30.95 31.25
C SER A 6 62.35 -31.31 30.07
N GLY A 7 61.33 -32.11 30.28
CA GLY A 7 60.25 -32.33 29.33
C GLY A 7 59.28 -31.15 29.38
N GLY A 8 59.49 -30.21 28.48
CA GLY A 8 58.47 -29.14 28.20
C GLY A 8 57.18 -29.80 27.71
N ALA A 9 56.14 -29.75 28.51
CA ALA A 9 54.83 -30.15 28.06
C ALA A 9 54.40 -29.27 26.90
N PRO A 10 53.94 -29.83 25.76
CA PRO A 10 53.39 -29.02 24.70
C PRO A 10 52.13 -28.30 25.23
N GLY A 11 52.17 -27.00 25.17
CA GLY A 11 51.01 -26.20 25.54
C GLY A 11 49.77 -26.69 24.80
N ARG A 12 48.85 -27.22 25.54
CA ARG A 12 47.51 -27.48 25.00
C ARG A 12 46.94 -26.14 24.63
N THR A 13 46.96 -25.84 23.34
CA THR A 13 46.07 -24.81 22.79
C THR A 13 44.64 -25.29 23.02
N THR A 14 43.99 -24.73 24.01
CA THR A 14 42.56 -24.90 24.17
C THR A 14 41.91 -24.23 22.96
N LEU A 15 41.62 -25.03 21.95
CA LEU A 15 40.71 -24.62 20.91
C LEU A 15 39.37 -24.40 21.61
N SER A 16 39.05 -23.16 21.86
CA SER A 16 37.75 -22.77 22.32
C SER A 16 36.78 -23.04 21.20
N ASP A 17 36.10 -24.16 21.25
CA ASP A 17 35.04 -24.45 20.30
C ASP A 17 33.96 -23.40 20.47
N ILE A 18 33.80 -22.57 19.44
CA ILE A 18 32.74 -21.57 19.40
C ILE A 18 31.44 -22.34 19.24
N ASN A 19 30.62 -22.30 20.27
CA ASN A 19 29.27 -22.85 20.19
C ASN A 19 28.42 -21.98 19.23
N VAL A 20 28.09 -22.55 18.08
CA VAL A 20 27.26 -21.84 17.04
C VAL A 20 25.76 -21.91 17.33
N THR A 21 25.35 -22.65 18.36
CA THR A 21 23.93 -22.79 18.71
C THR A 21 23.23 -21.45 18.97
N PRO A 22 23.81 -20.49 19.73
CA PRO A 22 23.19 -19.18 19.92
C PRO A 22 23.07 -18.38 18.61
N MET A 23 24.03 -18.51 17.71
CA MET A 23 23.96 -17.81 16.39
C MET A 23 22.89 -18.40 15.50
N VAL A 24 22.76 -19.72 15.47
CA VAL A 24 21.74 -20.41 14.69
C VAL A 24 20.35 -20.07 15.21
N ASP A 25 20.15 -19.98 16.50
CA ASP A 25 18.88 -19.60 17.11
C ASP A 25 18.45 -18.18 16.69
N VAL A 26 19.37 -17.23 16.75
CA VAL A 26 19.10 -15.86 16.28
C VAL A 26 18.74 -15.84 14.80
N MET A 27 19.46 -16.59 13.96
CA MET A 27 19.18 -16.69 12.54
C MET A 27 17.82 -17.30 12.26
N LEU A 28 17.44 -18.36 12.98
CA LEU A 28 16.12 -18.99 12.84
C LEU A 28 14.99 -18.04 13.24
N VAL A 29 15.15 -17.33 14.34
CA VAL A 29 14.16 -16.35 14.81
C VAL A 29 13.99 -15.22 13.79
N LEU A 30 15.09 -14.68 13.27
CA LEU A 30 15.03 -13.65 12.23
C LEU A 30 14.36 -14.18 10.94
N LEU A 31 14.68 -15.41 10.54
CA LEU A 31 14.06 -16.04 9.38
C LEU A 31 12.54 -16.15 9.54
N VAL A 32 12.08 -16.61 10.70
CA VAL A 32 10.64 -16.72 10.99
C VAL A 32 9.97 -15.36 11.02
N ILE A 33 10.60 -14.36 11.64
CA ILE A 33 10.08 -12.99 11.66
C ILE A 33 9.93 -12.46 10.23
N PHE A 34 10.96 -12.58 9.39
CA PHE A 34 10.87 -12.15 7.99
C PHE A 34 9.83 -12.92 7.19
N MET A 35 9.69 -14.22 7.44
CA MET A 35 8.69 -15.05 6.78
C MET A 35 7.25 -14.62 7.12
N VAL A 36 7.01 -14.21 8.35
CA VAL A 36 5.69 -13.75 8.81
C VAL A 36 5.41 -12.31 8.37
N THR A 37 6.43 -11.45 8.36
CA THR A 37 6.27 -10.03 8.00
C THR A 37 6.23 -9.78 6.50
N ALA A 38 6.88 -10.60 5.70
CA ALA A 38 6.92 -10.45 4.24
C ALA A 38 5.53 -10.39 3.58
N PRO A 39 4.56 -11.26 3.89
CA PRO A 39 3.22 -11.17 3.30
C PRO A 39 2.43 -9.96 3.78
N LEU A 40 2.75 -9.37 4.95
CA LEU A 40 2.10 -8.17 5.44
C LEU A 40 2.49 -6.92 4.63
N ILE A 41 3.70 -6.92 4.07
CA ILE A 41 4.17 -5.83 3.21
C ILE A 41 3.53 -5.90 1.82
N GLN A 42 3.13 -7.08 1.38
CA GLN A 42 2.51 -7.28 0.06
C GLN A 42 1.01 -6.92 0.01
N GLN A 43 0.40 -6.58 1.12
CA GLN A 43 -0.96 -6.04 1.14
C GLN A 43 -1.02 -4.54 0.80
N GLY A 44 0.07 -4.01 0.25
CA GLY A 44 -0.02 -2.77 -0.50
C GLY A 44 -1.04 -2.95 -1.62
N VAL A 45 -2.17 -2.27 -1.52
CA VAL A 45 -3.12 -2.14 -2.62
C VAL A 45 -2.28 -1.72 -3.83
N LYS A 46 -2.27 -2.53 -4.88
CA LYS A 46 -1.68 -2.11 -6.16
C LYS A 46 -2.53 -0.95 -6.65
N VAL A 47 -2.17 0.24 -6.23
CA VAL A 47 -2.65 1.46 -6.82
C VAL A 47 -1.84 1.57 -8.11
N ASN A 48 -2.43 1.17 -9.22
CA ASN A 48 -1.95 1.62 -10.50
C ASN A 48 -2.19 3.13 -10.52
N LEU A 49 -1.19 3.88 -10.10
CA LEU A 49 -1.13 5.29 -10.39
C LEU A 49 -0.97 5.37 -11.90
N PRO A 50 -1.96 5.87 -12.65
CA PRO A 50 -1.74 6.16 -14.05
C PRO A 50 -0.60 7.17 -14.12
N ASP A 51 0.34 6.94 -15.03
CA ASP A 51 1.37 7.90 -15.36
C ASP A 51 0.71 9.28 -15.51
N ALA A 52 1.21 10.24 -14.76
CA ALA A 52 0.67 11.59 -14.67
C ALA A 52 0.83 12.42 -15.96
N ARG A 53 0.74 11.77 -17.10
CA ARG A 53 0.42 12.39 -18.36
C ARG A 53 -1.09 12.37 -18.49
N ALA A 54 -1.74 13.17 -17.65
CA ALA A 54 -3.16 13.44 -17.77
C ALA A 54 -3.43 14.05 -19.15
N ALA A 55 -3.80 13.17 -20.09
CA ALA A 55 -4.67 13.64 -21.14
C ALA A 55 -5.93 14.15 -20.43
N PRO A 56 -6.44 15.35 -20.75
CA PRO A 56 -7.70 15.79 -20.19
C PRO A 56 -8.71 14.68 -20.51
N VAL A 57 -9.21 14.05 -19.46
CA VAL A 57 -10.33 13.13 -19.60
C VAL A 57 -11.47 14.02 -20.00
N GLU A 58 -11.69 14.11 -21.32
CA GLU A 58 -12.94 14.66 -21.83
C GLU A 58 -14.02 13.89 -21.06
N ALA A 59 -14.82 14.65 -20.33
CA ALA A 59 -15.96 14.12 -19.61
C ALA A 59 -16.89 13.50 -20.66
N SER A 60 -16.58 12.29 -21.08
CA SER A 60 -17.49 11.51 -21.89
C SER A 60 -18.66 11.22 -20.96
N GLU A 61 -19.82 11.71 -21.34
CA GLU A 61 -21.11 11.69 -20.63
C GLU A 61 -21.55 10.29 -20.16
N GLN A 62 -20.68 9.31 -20.28
CA GLN A 62 -20.97 7.90 -20.02
C GLN A 62 -20.19 7.29 -18.85
N LYS A 63 -19.25 8.03 -18.21
CA LYS A 63 -18.45 7.45 -17.14
C LYS A 63 -19.07 7.70 -15.77
N LEU A 64 -19.11 6.66 -14.94
CA LEU A 64 -19.61 6.79 -13.59
C LEU A 64 -18.54 7.44 -12.70
N ILE A 65 -18.88 8.57 -12.12
CA ILE A 65 -17.97 9.34 -11.27
C ILE A 65 -18.45 9.28 -9.84
N VAL A 66 -17.55 8.90 -8.95
CA VAL A 66 -17.70 9.04 -7.49
C VAL A 66 -16.90 10.26 -7.07
N SER A 67 -17.56 11.26 -6.53
CA SER A 67 -16.90 12.48 -6.05
C SER A 67 -16.89 12.52 -4.53
N VAL A 68 -15.82 13.04 -3.94
CA VAL A 68 -15.72 13.28 -2.51
C VAL A 68 -15.28 14.72 -2.29
N ASP A 69 -16.11 15.48 -1.58
CA ASP A 69 -15.82 16.88 -1.29
C ASP A 69 -14.92 17.06 -0.06
N ALA A 70 -14.46 18.28 0.16
CA ALA A 70 -13.61 18.64 1.31
C ALA A 70 -14.27 18.36 2.68
N ARG A 71 -15.58 18.21 2.73
CA ARG A 71 -16.36 17.87 3.95
C ARG A 71 -16.56 16.38 4.14
N GLN A 72 -15.86 15.56 3.34
CA GLN A 72 -15.93 14.11 3.36
C GLN A 72 -17.31 13.54 2.94
N ARG A 73 -18.09 14.30 2.18
CA ARG A 73 -19.33 13.81 1.61
C ARG A 73 -19.07 13.13 0.28
N VAL A 74 -19.68 11.99 0.10
CA VAL A 74 -19.52 11.15 -1.09
C VAL A 74 -20.73 11.37 -2.01
N PHE A 75 -20.47 11.56 -3.28
CA PHE A 75 -21.49 11.73 -4.32
C PHE A 75 -21.29 10.65 -5.39
N LEU A 76 -22.37 10.04 -5.80
CA LEU A 76 -22.41 9.15 -6.95
C LEU A 76 -23.11 9.88 -8.11
N GLY A 77 -22.33 10.41 -9.04
CA GLY A 77 -22.85 11.39 -10.01
C GLY A 77 -23.26 12.68 -9.31
N GLU A 78 -24.54 13.00 -9.32
CA GLU A 78 -25.10 14.19 -8.65
C GLU A 78 -25.77 13.89 -7.30
N ALA A 79 -25.94 12.61 -6.96
CA ALA A 79 -26.62 12.20 -5.73
C ALA A 79 -25.63 12.03 -4.57
N GLU A 80 -25.94 12.66 -3.43
CA GLU A 80 -25.18 12.44 -2.20
C GLU A 80 -25.50 11.04 -1.64
N VAL A 81 -24.46 10.27 -1.32
CA VAL A 81 -24.54 8.90 -0.83
C VAL A 81 -23.71 8.76 0.44
N PRO A 82 -24.27 8.23 1.53
CA PRO A 82 -23.47 7.88 2.68
C PRO A 82 -22.39 6.86 2.32
N LEU A 83 -21.19 7.00 2.86
CA LEU A 83 -20.09 6.07 2.60
C LEU A 83 -20.47 4.62 2.92
N ALA A 84 -21.25 4.40 3.97
CA ALA A 84 -21.74 3.08 4.36
C ALA A 84 -22.65 2.43 3.31
N SER A 85 -23.35 3.22 2.52
CA SER A 85 -24.27 2.75 1.47
C SER A 85 -23.64 2.74 0.08
N LEU A 86 -22.45 3.28 -0.07
CA LEU A 86 -21.77 3.39 -1.37
C LEU A 86 -21.57 2.02 -2.03
N GLU A 87 -21.17 1.02 -1.26
CA GLU A 87 -20.96 -0.35 -1.74
C GLU A 87 -22.26 -0.93 -2.33
N ASP A 88 -23.36 -0.82 -1.59
CA ASP A 88 -24.66 -1.35 -2.04
C ASP A 88 -25.19 -0.61 -3.25
N MET A 89 -25.01 0.69 -3.31
CA MET A 89 -25.41 1.51 -4.46
C MET A 89 -24.59 1.20 -5.69
N LEU A 90 -23.31 0.96 -5.56
CA LEU A 90 -22.47 0.54 -6.68
C LEU A 90 -22.82 -0.88 -7.16
N LYS A 91 -23.17 -1.78 -6.25
CA LYS A 91 -23.67 -3.13 -6.61
C LYS A 91 -24.99 -3.07 -7.35
N ALA A 92 -25.87 -2.17 -6.97
CA ALA A 92 -27.16 -1.97 -7.60
C ALA A 92 -27.09 -1.17 -8.91
N ASN A 93 -26.00 -0.45 -9.15
CA ASN A 93 -25.84 0.36 -10.35
C ASN A 93 -25.46 -0.51 -11.54
N ALA A 94 -26.36 -0.65 -12.51
CA ALA A 94 -26.15 -1.48 -13.69
C ALA A 94 -24.93 -1.06 -14.50
N LYS A 95 -24.66 0.23 -14.63
CA LYS A 95 -23.52 0.76 -15.35
C LYS A 95 -22.20 0.45 -14.68
N ALA A 96 -22.12 0.60 -13.35
CA ALA A 96 -20.94 0.22 -12.58
C ALA A 96 -20.63 -1.27 -12.71
N GLN A 97 -21.66 -2.11 -12.75
CA GLN A 97 -21.50 -3.55 -12.87
C GLN A 97 -21.18 -4.01 -14.30
N GLN A 98 -21.63 -3.27 -15.29
CA GLN A 98 -21.34 -3.56 -16.69
C GLN A 98 -19.92 -3.19 -17.07
N ASP A 99 -19.50 -1.96 -16.75
CA ASP A 99 -18.19 -1.43 -17.13
C ASP A 99 -17.08 -1.89 -16.20
N LYS A 100 -17.42 -2.26 -14.94
CA LYS A 100 -16.44 -2.59 -13.87
C LYS A 100 -15.41 -1.49 -13.63
N GLU A 101 -15.76 -0.27 -14.00
CA GLU A 101 -14.90 0.89 -13.93
C GLU A 101 -15.65 2.07 -13.30
N VAL A 102 -14.98 2.75 -12.38
CA VAL A 102 -15.47 3.96 -11.70
C VAL A 102 -14.34 4.98 -11.63
N TYR A 103 -14.68 6.23 -11.83
CA TYR A 103 -13.73 7.34 -11.67
C TYR A 103 -13.95 8.01 -10.32
N LEU A 104 -12.90 8.11 -9.53
CA LEU A 104 -12.90 8.81 -8.25
C LEU A 104 -12.36 10.22 -8.43
N HIS A 105 -13.20 11.21 -8.16
CA HIS A 105 -12.82 12.61 -8.05
C HIS A 105 -12.78 13.01 -6.58
N ALA A 106 -11.58 13.16 -6.02
CA ALA A 106 -11.35 13.46 -4.62
C ALA A 106 -10.74 14.85 -4.44
N ASP A 107 -11.28 15.63 -3.51
CA ASP A 107 -10.70 16.92 -3.17
C ASP A 107 -9.29 16.75 -2.59
N ARG A 108 -8.39 17.67 -2.92
CA ARG A 108 -6.97 17.63 -2.50
C ARG A 108 -6.79 17.68 -0.99
N SER A 109 -7.71 18.29 -0.27
CA SER A 109 -7.65 18.46 1.18
C SER A 109 -8.11 17.22 1.96
N LEU A 110 -8.63 16.20 1.27
CA LEU A 110 -9.12 14.99 1.92
C LEU A 110 -8.00 14.18 2.58
N PRO A 111 -8.26 13.62 3.77
CA PRO A 111 -7.37 12.64 4.36
C PRO A 111 -7.23 11.42 3.43
N TYR A 112 -6.02 10.93 3.28
CA TYR A 112 -5.74 9.74 2.47
C TYR A 112 -6.60 8.53 2.88
N GLY A 113 -6.84 8.36 4.19
CA GLY A 113 -7.68 7.29 4.71
C GLY A 113 -9.10 7.29 4.17
N MET A 114 -9.68 8.47 3.91
CA MET A 114 -11.01 8.58 3.30
C MET A 114 -11.03 8.08 1.86
N VAL A 115 -10.03 8.45 1.10
CA VAL A 115 -9.87 7.99 -0.29
C VAL A 115 -9.74 6.47 -0.35
N VAL A 116 -8.95 5.88 0.55
CA VAL A 116 -8.78 4.43 0.65
C VAL A 116 -10.09 3.72 1.01
N GLN A 117 -10.90 4.30 1.89
CA GLN A 117 -12.21 3.73 2.25
C GLN A 117 -13.18 3.71 1.07
N VAL A 118 -13.21 4.77 0.28
CA VAL A 118 -14.04 4.84 -0.94
C VAL A 118 -13.56 3.82 -1.98
N MET A 119 -12.27 3.72 -2.19
CA MET A 119 -11.70 2.70 -3.10
C MET A 119 -12.01 1.28 -2.63
N ALA A 120 -11.89 1.01 -1.35
CA ALA A 120 -12.21 -0.30 -0.77
C ALA A 120 -13.69 -0.64 -0.94
N ALA A 121 -14.59 0.33 -0.76
CA ALA A 121 -16.02 0.16 -1.01
C ALA A 121 -16.30 -0.18 -2.48
N ALA A 122 -15.65 0.49 -3.42
CA ALA A 122 -15.76 0.20 -4.84
C ALA A 122 -15.26 -1.22 -5.17
N GLN A 123 -14.14 -1.64 -4.62
CA GLN A 123 -13.62 -2.99 -4.82
C GLN A 123 -14.55 -4.07 -4.26
N ARG A 124 -15.11 -3.87 -3.06
CA ARG A 124 -16.11 -4.80 -2.49
C ARG A 124 -17.39 -4.87 -3.31
N ALA A 125 -17.73 -3.78 -4.00
CA ALA A 125 -18.84 -3.75 -4.94
C ALA A 125 -18.57 -4.51 -6.26
N GLY A 126 -17.36 -5.05 -6.44
CA GLY A 126 -16.98 -5.80 -7.63
C GLY A 126 -16.42 -4.92 -8.76
N ILE A 127 -16.07 -3.68 -8.47
CA ILE A 127 -15.40 -2.79 -9.43
C ILE A 127 -13.92 -3.17 -9.52
N THR A 128 -13.46 -3.48 -10.71
CA THR A 128 -12.06 -3.91 -10.93
C THR A 128 -11.13 -2.76 -11.23
N ASN A 129 -11.68 -1.69 -11.84
CA ASN A 129 -10.89 -0.54 -12.25
C ASN A 129 -11.41 0.72 -11.57
N VAL A 130 -10.56 1.36 -10.76
CA VAL A 130 -10.85 2.66 -10.17
C VAL A 130 -9.83 3.66 -10.70
N GLY A 131 -10.31 4.55 -11.58
CA GLY A 131 -9.52 5.67 -12.09
C GLY A 131 -9.57 6.83 -11.11
N MET A 132 -8.47 7.53 -10.87
CA MET A 132 -8.48 8.80 -10.15
C MET A 132 -8.49 9.96 -11.15
N VAL A 133 -9.45 10.85 -10.97
CA VAL A 133 -9.47 12.14 -11.68
C VAL A 133 -8.87 13.19 -10.78
N THR A 134 -7.76 13.77 -11.19
CA THR A 134 -7.15 14.88 -10.48
C THR A 134 -7.32 16.15 -11.29
N ASP A 135 -7.76 17.22 -10.65
CA ASP A 135 -7.73 18.53 -11.27
C ASP A 135 -6.27 18.95 -11.46
N SER A 136 -5.79 18.82 -12.67
CA SER A 136 -4.49 19.34 -13.07
C SER A 136 -4.60 20.86 -13.24
N THR A 137 -4.95 21.57 -12.17
CA THR A 137 -4.65 23.00 -12.12
C THR A 137 -3.16 23.08 -11.84
N PRO A 138 -2.34 23.52 -12.84
CA PRO A 138 -0.93 23.71 -12.55
C PRO A 138 -0.87 24.68 -11.37
N ALA A 139 -0.14 24.26 -10.33
CA ALA A 139 0.17 25.18 -9.24
C ALA A 139 0.79 26.41 -9.90
N ARG A 140 -0.01 27.47 -9.97
CA ARG A 140 0.48 28.77 -10.40
C ARG A 140 1.67 29.05 -9.51
N ALA A 141 2.85 29.07 -10.11
CA ALA A 141 4.06 29.48 -9.44
C ALA A 141 3.82 30.93 -9.00
N GLU A 142 3.22 31.08 -7.84
CA GLU A 142 3.11 32.36 -7.18
C GLU A 142 4.45 32.68 -6.57
N GLY A 143 5.12 33.66 -7.20
CA GLY A 143 6.03 34.51 -6.48
C GLY A 143 7.46 34.04 -6.41
N MET A 144 8.16 34.08 -7.54
CA MET A 144 9.52 34.59 -7.49
C MET A 144 9.56 36.00 -8.08
N ARG A 145 9.51 36.95 -7.21
CA ARG A 145 10.05 38.28 -7.47
C ARG A 145 11.44 38.38 -6.90
#